data_35c7ab45c120b98b72d1eaa981d6a20b
#
_entry.id   35c7ab45c120b98b72d1eaa981d6a20b
#
_cell.length_a   1.000
_cell.length_b   1.000
_cell.length_c   1.000
_cell.angle_alpha   90.00
_cell.angle_beta   90.00
_cell.angle_gamma   90.00
#
_symmetry.space_group_name_H-M   'P 1'
#
loop_
_entity.id
_entity.type
_entity.pdbx_description
1 polymer ?
#
loop_
_entity_poly.entity_id
_entity_poly.type
_entity_poly.pdbx_seq_one_letter_code
_entity_poly.pdbx_strand_id
1 'polypeptide(L)'
;MSFTLTRQKGPAATWDDFLSERNKKRKRGSNLNRRVPNKPKLGNWVRTLAELTSKLFLVGVVGYLIFAGWNFLISTPRFQIQNISFQGNNILSDAQILEWLGPVKGENLIAIDLVDLSQRLSENPWIQSASIRRNFPQGLEFKLTERVPYARIKKDQIYLVDSFGVTLSPEKPEYRHLPLIIMQGEKENNFLEGKVLHSLKTMHYFNKLSFFDNNPLDAAKLIGHSRVLFITLNRDIQIHMSMDRLDEGRKNFLLILDTLEEENSKIQMIDLSFKDQVVIRNRFKQSSTLFSAKSQTN
;
A
#
# COMPACT_ATOMS: atom_id res chain seq x y z
N MET A 1 -76.81 28.02 108.83
CA MET A 1 -76.04 27.80 107.54
C MET A 1 -74.58 27.81 107.90
N SER A 2 -73.93 26.64 107.81
CA SER A 2 -72.54 26.43 108.22
C SER A 2 -71.67 26.32 107.03
N PHE A 3 -70.64 27.19 106.89
CA PHE A 3 -69.66 27.11 105.78
C PHE A 3 -68.39 26.51 106.36
N THR A 4 -68.03 25.34 105.87
CA THR A 4 -66.79 24.67 106.18
C THR A 4 -65.76 25.00 105.02
N LEU A 5 -64.69 25.73 105.41
CA LEU A 5 -63.55 25.97 104.54
C LEU A 5 -62.57 24.79 104.59
N THR A 6 -62.49 24.03 103.52
CA THR A 6 -61.48 22.94 103.39
C THR A 6 -60.19 23.50 102.86
N ARG A 7 -59.16 23.53 103.57
CA ARG A 7 -57.79 23.94 103.28
C ARG A 7 -57.08 22.78 102.55
N GLN A 8 -56.93 22.87 101.24
CA GLN A 8 -56.07 21.95 100.48
C GLN A 8 -54.61 22.26 100.71
N LYS A 9 -53.90 21.32 101.34
CA LYS A 9 -52.42 21.34 101.39
C LYS A 9 -51.85 20.82 100.05
N GLY A 10 -51.23 21.72 99.37
CA GLY A 10 -50.40 21.32 98.23
C GLY A 10 -49.20 20.46 98.73
N PRO A 11 -48.69 19.57 97.89
CA PRO A 11 -47.56 18.73 98.23
C PRO A 11 -46.32 19.57 98.54
N ALA A 12 -45.65 19.24 99.67
CA ALA A 12 -44.43 19.89 100.10
C ALA A 12 -43.32 19.60 99.03
N ALA A 13 -42.73 20.68 98.52
CA ALA A 13 -41.59 20.58 97.66
C ALA A 13 -40.47 19.84 98.39
N THR A 14 -39.99 18.75 97.80
CA THR A 14 -38.87 17.96 98.34
C THR A 14 -37.54 18.56 97.96
N TRP A 15 -36.54 18.29 98.72
CA TRP A 15 -35.15 18.74 98.43
C TRP A 15 -34.69 18.32 97.00
N ASP A 16 -35.19 17.26 96.48
CA ASP A 16 -34.92 16.78 95.14
C ASP A 16 -35.47 17.70 94.03
N ASP A 17 -36.64 18.33 94.25
CA ASP A 17 -37.18 19.34 93.34
C ASP A 17 -36.31 20.58 93.30
N PHE A 18 -35.76 20.98 94.47
CA PHE A 18 -34.86 22.14 94.57
C PHE A 18 -33.51 21.88 93.94
N LEU A 19 -33.01 20.67 94.00
CA LEU A 19 -31.77 20.25 93.34
C LEU A 19 -31.97 20.09 91.87
N SER A 20 -33.13 19.63 91.46
CA SER A 20 -33.46 19.49 90.02
C SER A 20 -33.59 20.83 89.28
N GLU A 21 -34.21 21.84 89.96
CA GLU A 21 -34.27 23.19 89.43
C GLU A 21 -32.89 23.88 89.32
N ARG A 22 -32.05 23.63 90.36
CA ARG A 22 -30.67 24.17 90.39
C ARG A 22 -29.80 23.55 89.25
N ASN A 23 -30.01 22.30 88.95
CA ASN A 23 -29.34 21.63 87.82
C ASN A 23 -29.88 22.05 86.46
N LYS A 24 -31.21 22.35 86.39
CA LYS A 24 -31.79 22.93 85.15
C LYS A 24 -31.25 24.34 84.83
N LYS A 25 -31.06 25.17 85.91
CA LYS A 25 -30.46 26.52 85.73
C LYS A 25 -28.99 26.44 85.39
N ARG A 26 -28.22 25.47 85.84
CA ARG A 26 -26.83 25.23 85.48
C ARG A 26 -26.70 24.74 84.04
N LYS A 27 -27.61 23.93 83.55
CA LYS A 27 -27.60 23.46 82.14
C LYS A 27 -28.02 24.54 81.13
N ARG A 28 -28.79 25.56 81.52
CA ARG A 28 -29.18 26.69 80.64
C ARG A 28 -28.08 27.75 80.46
N GLY A 29 -27.05 27.75 81.30
CA GLY A 29 -25.97 28.74 81.24
C GLY A 29 -24.75 28.33 80.40
N SER A 30 -24.71 27.13 79.82
CA SER A 30 -23.53 26.64 79.08
C SER A 30 -23.65 26.58 77.58
N ASN A 31 -24.76 27.04 76.98
CA ASN A 31 -24.86 27.20 75.54
C ASN A 31 -24.55 28.64 75.10
N LEU A 32 -23.43 29.17 75.57
CA LEU A 32 -22.72 30.21 74.84
C LEU A 32 -22.15 29.53 73.57
N ASN A 33 -22.89 29.63 72.48
CA ASN A 33 -22.34 29.43 71.13
C ASN A 33 -21.16 30.40 71.04
N ARG A 34 -19.98 29.99 71.53
CA ARG A 34 -18.72 30.52 71.00
C ARG A 34 -18.71 30.17 69.53
N ARG A 35 -19.15 31.13 68.71
CA ARG A 35 -18.75 31.15 67.33
C ARG A 35 -17.23 31.13 67.32
N VAL A 36 -16.65 29.94 67.27
CA VAL A 36 -15.24 29.76 66.91
C VAL A 36 -15.10 30.47 65.60
N PRO A 37 -14.34 31.54 65.53
CA PRO A 37 -14.14 32.16 64.23
C PRO A 37 -13.64 31.06 63.32
N ASN A 38 -14.38 30.83 62.17
CA ASN A 38 -13.94 29.94 61.16
C ASN A 38 -12.55 30.44 60.76
N LYS A 39 -11.50 29.80 61.28
CA LYS A 39 -10.13 30.06 60.78
C LYS A 39 -10.21 29.88 59.28
N PRO A 40 -9.80 30.89 58.51
CA PRO A 40 -9.87 30.78 57.08
C PRO A 40 -9.21 29.45 56.70
N LYS A 41 -9.88 28.64 55.89
CA LYS A 41 -9.40 27.33 55.43
C LYS A 41 -8.19 27.52 54.47
N LEU A 42 -7.25 28.34 54.87
CA LEU A 42 -6.00 28.62 54.15
C LEU A 42 -5.17 27.33 53.97
N GLY A 43 -5.34 26.38 54.90
CA GLY A 43 -4.67 25.08 54.81
C GLY A 43 -5.17 24.14 53.72
N ASN A 44 -6.46 24.25 53.33
CA ASN A 44 -7.01 23.32 52.33
C ASN A 44 -6.61 23.68 50.92
N TRP A 45 -6.60 24.97 50.56
CA TRP A 45 -6.17 25.34 49.22
C TRP A 45 -4.64 25.30 49.05
N VAL A 46 -3.88 25.56 50.11
CA VAL A 46 -2.43 25.30 50.09
C VAL A 46 -2.13 23.81 49.90
N ARG A 47 -2.93 22.94 50.55
CA ARG A 47 -2.80 21.49 50.39
C ARG A 47 -3.19 21.05 48.97
N THR A 48 -4.29 21.56 48.40
CA THR A 48 -4.69 21.24 47.02
C THR A 48 -3.70 21.81 46.01
N LEU A 49 -3.14 23.00 46.24
CA LEU A 49 -2.06 23.54 45.41
C LEU A 49 -0.80 22.65 45.50
N ALA A 50 -0.40 22.22 46.69
CA ALA A 50 0.74 21.32 46.89
C ALA A 50 0.50 19.96 46.22
N GLU A 51 -0.71 19.42 46.24
CA GLU A 51 -1.08 18.20 45.53
C GLU A 51 -1.06 18.37 44.03
N LEU A 52 -1.54 19.52 43.52
CA LEU A 52 -1.50 19.84 42.09
C LEU A 52 -0.05 20.06 41.57
N THR A 53 0.76 20.82 42.35
CA THR A 53 2.17 21.03 41.97
C THR A 53 2.99 19.75 42.04
N SER A 54 2.73 18.88 43.01
CA SER A 54 3.35 17.57 43.13
C SER A 54 3.02 16.69 41.92
N LYS A 55 1.74 16.66 41.51
CA LYS A 55 1.32 15.89 40.31
C LYS A 55 1.93 16.46 39.04
N LEU A 56 1.94 17.78 38.89
CA LEU A 56 2.55 18.46 37.75
C LEU A 56 4.07 18.19 37.67
N PHE A 57 4.74 18.24 38.84
CA PHE A 57 6.15 17.90 38.97
C PHE A 57 6.41 16.44 38.55
N LEU A 58 5.59 15.50 39.03
CA LEU A 58 5.70 14.09 38.66
C LEU A 58 5.54 13.89 37.15
N VAL A 59 4.54 14.53 36.54
CA VAL A 59 4.34 14.50 35.08
C VAL A 59 5.55 15.07 34.38
N GLY A 60 6.12 16.18 34.84
CA GLY A 60 7.33 16.78 34.29
C GLY A 60 8.55 15.85 34.38
N VAL A 61 8.74 15.19 35.53
CA VAL A 61 9.84 14.20 35.71
C VAL A 61 9.65 13.00 34.78
N VAL A 62 8.43 12.46 34.68
CA VAL A 62 8.15 11.34 33.78
C VAL A 62 8.37 11.76 32.34
N GLY A 63 7.89 12.93 31.92
CA GLY A 63 8.12 13.49 30.58
C GLY A 63 9.62 13.66 30.25
N TYR A 64 10.39 14.17 31.24
CA TYR A 64 11.84 14.29 31.08
C TYR A 64 12.54 12.93 30.95
N LEU A 65 12.15 11.95 31.76
CA LEU A 65 12.73 10.61 31.66
C LEU A 65 12.45 9.92 30.33
N ILE A 66 11.22 10.10 29.79
CA ILE A 66 10.86 9.60 28.47
C ILE A 66 11.71 10.30 27.39
N PHE A 67 11.83 11.62 27.46
CA PHE A 67 12.64 12.39 26.52
C PHE A 67 14.12 12.03 26.59
N ALA A 68 14.69 11.91 27.79
CA ALA A 68 16.07 11.53 27.99
C ALA A 68 16.33 10.08 27.52
N GLY A 69 15.41 9.16 27.83
CA GLY A 69 15.46 7.77 27.34
C GLY A 69 15.40 7.69 25.81
N TRP A 70 14.53 8.47 25.19
CA TRP A 70 14.42 8.55 23.73
C TRP A 70 15.72 9.06 23.09
N ASN A 71 16.27 10.18 23.61
CA ASN A 71 17.54 10.69 23.12
C ASN A 71 18.69 9.71 23.32
N PHE A 72 18.71 9.00 24.43
CA PHE A 72 19.71 7.94 24.67
C PHE A 72 19.61 6.82 23.62
N LEU A 73 18.41 6.34 23.29
CA LEU A 73 18.17 5.31 22.29
C LEU A 73 18.63 5.76 20.89
N ILE A 74 18.34 7.00 20.51
CA ILE A 74 18.73 7.53 19.20
C ILE A 74 20.23 7.76 19.10
N SER A 75 20.88 8.22 20.15
CA SER A 75 22.32 8.56 20.13
C SER A 75 23.24 7.37 20.41
N THR A 76 22.70 6.24 20.89
CA THR A 76 23.54 5.10 21.27
C THR A 76 24.09 4.37 20.04
N PRO A 77 25.44 4.16 19.95
CA PRO A 77 26.07 3.43 18.83
C PRO A 77 25.60 1.99 18.65
N ARG A 78 24.99 1.41 19.70
CA ARG A 78 24.43 0.04 19.66
C ARG A 78 23.32 -0.15 18.64
N PHE A 79 22.63 0.92 18.23
CA PHE A 79 21.54 0.88 17.27
C PHE A 79 21.93 1.50 15.92
N GLN A 80 23.21 1.75 15.69
CA GLN A 80 23.68 2.17 14.36
C GLN A 80 23.63 1.00 13.38
N ILE A 81 23.08 1.25 12.18
CA ILE A 81 22.96 0.27 11.11
C ILE A 81 24.38 -0.08 10.60
N GLN A 82 24.77 -1.32 10.80
CA GLN A 82 26.05 -1.88 10.34
C GLN A 82 25.83 -2.93 9.26
N ASN A 83 24.81 -3.78 9.44
CA ASN A 83 24.51 -4.90 8.56
C ASN A 83 23.28 -4.56 7.70
N ILE A 84 23.47 -4.51 6.39
CA ILE A 84 22.40 -4.35 5.43
C ILE A 84 22.36 -5.61 4.58
N SER A 85 21.20 -6.24 4.46
CA SER A 85 21.02 -7.43 3.63
C SER A 85 19.88 -7.22 2.65
N PHE A 86 20.10 -7.68 1.42
CA PHE A 86 19.10 -7.67 0.35
C PHE A 86 18.68 -9.08 -0.01
N GLN A 87 17.42 -9.27 -0.31
CA GLN A 87 16.84 -10.54 -0.78
C GLN A 87 15.91 -10.28 -1.95
N GLY A 88 15.98 -11.14 -2.97
CA GLY A 88 15.09 -11.06 -4.13
C GLY A 88 15.58 -10.13 -5.25
N ASN A 89 16.79 -9.57 -5.10
CA ASN A 89 17.46 -8.79 -6.14
C ASN A 89 18.32 -9.74 -7.01
N ASN A 90 17.91 -9.94 -8.24
CA ASN A 90 18.60 -10.77 -9.22
C ASN A 90 19.18 -9.94 -10.38
N ILE A 91 18.54 -8.83 -10.71
CA ILE A 91 18.91 -7.93 -11.82
C ILE A 91 19.73 -6.75 -11.29
N LEU A 92 19.31 -6.18 -10.15
CA LEU A 92 20.01 -5.08 -9.50
C LEU A 92 21.03 -5.60 -8.50
N SER A 93 22.23 -5.09 -8.55
CA SER A 93 23.25 -5.40 -7.53
C SER A 93 22.97 -4.65 -6.22
N ASP A 94 23.45 -5.19 -5.10
CA ASP A 94 23.36 -4.54 -3.79
C ASP A 94 23.94 -3.12 -3.81
N ALA A 95 25.03 -2.92 -4.56
CA ALA A 95 25.69 -1.61 -4.70
C ALA A 95 24.78 -0.59 -5.38
N GLN A 96 24.08 -0.97 -6.46
CA GLN A 96 23.13 -0.11 -7.15
C GLN A 96 21.93 0.26 -6.27
N ILE A 97 21.44 -0.70 -5.49
CA ILE A 97 20.32 -0.46 -4.57
C ILE A 97 20.75 0.50 -3.46
N LEU A 98 21.97 0.32 -2.89
CA LEU A 98 22.53 1.22 -1.88
C LEU A 98 22.77 2.63 -2.41
N GLU A 99 23.25 2.76 -3.64
CA GLU A 99 23.43 4.06 -4.30
C GLU A 99 22.07 4.79 -4.42
N TRP A 100 21.02 4.06 -4.79
CA TRP A 100 19.66 4.60 -4.89
C TRP A 100 19.06 5.01 -3.54
N LEU A 101 19.31 4.21 -2.51
CA LEU A 101 18.85 4.48 -1.15
C LEU A 101 19.57 5.69 -0.51
N GLY A 102 20.81 5.92 -0.91
CA GLY A 102 21.68 6.92 -0.28
C GLY A 102 22.33 6.41 1.02
N PRO A 103 22.87 7.30 1.87
CA PRO A 103 23.65 6.93 3.04
C PRO A 103 22.76 6.39 4.18
N VAL A 104 22.50 5.09 4.19
CA VAL A 104 21.73 4.39 5.23
C VAL A 104 22.64 3.81 6.33
N LYS A 105 23.87 3.40 5.95
CA LYS A 105 24.83 2.81 6.89
C LYS A 105 25.33 3.87 7.89
N GLY A 106 25.27 3.53 9.18
CA GLY A 106 25.63 4.44 10.28
C GLY A 106 24.45 5.24 10.86
N GLU A 107 23.30 5.26 10.19
CA GLU A 107 22.09 5.85 10.76
C GLU A 107 21.55 5.01 11.93
N ASN A 108 20.75 5.63 12.80
CA ASN A 108 20.17 4.91 13.92
C ASN A 108 18.96 4.09 13.48
N LEU A 109 19.02 2.77 13.74
CA LEU A 109 17.99 1.80 13.34
C LEU A 109 16.59 2.12 13.89
N ILE A 110 16.49 2.77 15.05
CA ILE A 110 15.20 3.13 15.69
C ILE A 110 14.65 4.39 15.03
N ALA A 111 15.50 5.36 14.73
CA ALA A 111 15.11 6.67 14.22
C ALA A 111 14.85 6.67 12.71
N ILE A 112 15.47 5.74 11.96
CA ILE A 112 15.33 5.70 10.49
C ILE A 112 13.87 5.51 10.06
N ASP A 113 13.45 6.30 9.07
CA ASP A 113 12.11 6.20 8.50
C ASP A 113 12.07 5.12 7.40
N LEU A 114 11.43 3.98 7.70
CA LEU A 114 11.28 2.89 6.75
C LEU A 114 10.31 3.22 5.61
N VAL A 115 9.38 4.17 5.82
CA VAL A 115 8.42 4.59 4.79
C VAL A 115 9.16 5.40 3.73
N ASP A 116 10.00 6.33 4.14
CA ASP A 116 10.84 7.12 3.24
C ASP A 116 11.77 6.20 2.41
N LEU A 117 12.43 5.24 3.05
CA LEU A 117 13.27 4.25 2.34
C LEU A 117 12.47 3.42 1.34
N SER A 118 11.26 2.99 1.72
CA SER A 118 10.37 2.23 0.82
C SER A 118 9.92 3.07 -0.37
N GLN A 119 9.64 4.35 -0.14
CA GLN A 119 9.26 5.28 -1.20
C GLN A 119 10.42 5.51 -2.19
N ARG A 120 11.63 5.77 -1.71
CA ARG A 120 12.83 5.89 -2.55
C ARG A 120 13.04 4.66 -3.42
N LEU A 121 12.88 3.46 -2.85
CA LEU A 121 12.98 2.22 -3.62
C LEU A 121 11.88 2.11 -4.68
N SER A 122 10.66 2.53 -4.39
CA SER A 122 9.54 2.46 -5.33
C SER A 122 9.66 3.44 -6.51
N GLU A 123 10.50 4.47 -6.39
CA GLU A 123 10.84 5.38 -7.49
C GLU A 123 11.72 4.72 -8.56
N ASN A 124 12.42 3.64 -8.21
CA ASN A 124 13.17 2.86 -9.18
C ASN A 124 12.22 2.00 -10.02
N PRO A 125 12.14 2.21 -11.35
CA PRO A 125 11.20 1.48 -12.19
C PRO A 125 11.44 -0.04 -12.23
N TRP A 126 12.64 -0.51 -11.86
CA TRP A 126 12.95 -1.94 -11.78
C TRP A 126 12.42 -2.63 -10.52
N ILE A 127 11.97 -1.87 -9.52
CA ILE A 127 11.44 -2.41 -8.28
C ILE A 127 9.91 -2.46 -8.35
N GLN A 128 9.34 -3.65 -8.29
CA GLN A 128 7.88 -3.83 -8.25
C GLN A 128 7.34 -3.60 -6.84
N SER A 129 8.03 -4.13 -5.84
CA SER A 129 7.69 -3.94 -4.43
C SER A 129 8.91 -4.11 -3.55
N ALA A 130 8.92 -3.41 -2.41
CA ALA A 130 9.95 -3.51 -1.39
C ALA A 130 9.30 -3.67 -0.02
N SER A 131 9.86 -4.55 0.79
CA SER A 131 9.52 -4.69 2.20
C SER A 131 10.79 -4.55 3.02
N ILE A 132 10.76 -3.68 4.04
CA ILE A 132 11.92 -3.35 4.85
C ILE A 132 11.66 -3.77 6.28
N ARG A 133 12.62 -4.47 6.88
CA ARG A 133 12.52 -4.99 8.25
C ARG A 133 13.73 -4.62 9.06
N ARG A 134 13.49 -4.13 10.28
CA ARG A 134 14.56 -3.94 11.28
C ARG A 134 14.95 -5.29 11.87
N ASN A 135 16.22 -5.61 11.80
CA ASN A 135 16.82 -6.79 12.44
C ASN A 135 17.71 -6.32 13.58
N PHE A 136 17.11 -6.20 14.78
CA PHE A 136 17.81 -5.67 15.94
C PHE A 136 19.04 -6.52 16.33
N PRO A 137 20.13 -5.89 16.85
CA PRO A 137 20.23 -4.47 17.21
C PRO A 137 20.74 -3.53 16.10
N GLN A 138 21.36 -4.03 15.01
CA GLN A 138 22.15 -3.24 14.04
C GLN A 138 21.87 -3.61 12.59
N GLY A 139 20.84 -4.42 12.33
CA GLY A 139 20.54 -4.96 11.01
C GLY A 139 19.35 -4.26 10.35
N LEU A 140 19.43 -4.08 9.03
CA LEU A 140 18.33 -3.68 8.18
C LEU A 140 18.23 -4.69 7.02
N GLU A 141 17.08 -5.31 6.88
CA GLU A 141 16.79 -6.33 5.87
C GLU A 141 15.80 -5.79 4.85
N PHE A 142 16.17 -5.87 3.57
CA PHE A 142 15.36 -5.49 2.42
C PHE A 142 14.95 -6.73 1.66
N LYS A 143 13.65 -6.95 1.53
CA LYS A 143 13.08 -7.96 0.65
C LYS A 143 12.44 -7.28 -0.54
N LEU A 144 13.03 -7.50 -1.72
CA LEU A 144 12.65 -6.86 -2.96
C LEU A 144 11.95 -7.85 -3.89
N THR A 145 11.05 -7.32 -4.69
CA THR A 145 10.53 -8.01 -5.88
C THR A 145 10.86 -7.13 -7.07
N GLU A 146 11.67 -7.64 -7.98
CA GLU A 146 12.06 -6.92 -9.19
C GLU A 146 11.04 -7.13 -10.30
N ARG A 147 10.92 -6.13 -11.18
CA ARG A 147 10.13 -6.26 -12.41
C ARG A 147 10.93 -7.02 -13.45
N VAL A 148 10.27 -7.93 -14.13
CA VAL A 148 10.84 -8.72 -15.20
C VAL A 148 10.47 -8.06 -16.54
N PRO A 149 11.44 -7.73 -17.41
CA PRO A 149 11.17 -7.24 -18.75
C PRO A 149 10.33 -8.26 -19.53
N TYR A 150 9.28 -7.76 -20.19
CA TYR A 150 8.29 -8.58 -20.90
C TYR A 150 8.26 -8.28 -22.39
N ALA A 151 8.55 -7.04 -22.77
CA ALA A 151 8.63 -6.59 -24.16
C ALA A 151 9.54 -5.37 -24.29
N ARG A 152 9.82 -5.01 -25.53
CA ARG A 152 10.49 -3.78 -25.93
C ARG A 152 9.46 -2.84 -26.56
N ILE A 153 9.56 -1.55 -26.31
CA ILE A 153 8.71 -0.54 -26.93
C ILE A 153 9.55 0.50 -27.65
N LYS A 154 9.24 0.76 -28.92
CA LYS A 154 9.88 1.81 -29.71
C LYS A 154 9.10 3.12 -29.59
N LYS A 155 9.70 4.10 -28.94
CA LYS A 155 9.29 5.50 -28.89
C LYS A 155 10.30 6.34 -29.67
N ASP A 156 10.96 7.29 -29.07
CA ASP A 156 12.18 7.99 -29.54
C ASP A 156 13.36 7.02 -29.62
N GLN A 157 13.54 6.22 -28.60
CA GLN A 157 14.46 5.08 -28.53
C GLN A 157 13.69 3.83 -28.06
N ILE A 158 14.38 2.69 -27.98
CA ILE A 158 13.75 1.44 -27.53
C ILE A 158 13.91 1.34 -26.01
N TYR A 159 12.79 1.11 -25.34
CA TYR A 159 12.70 0.89 -23.88
C TYR A 159 12.21 -0.52 -23.57
N LEU A 160 12.58 -1.01 -22.42
CA LEU A 160 12.02 -2.23 -21.83
C LEU A 160 10.72 -1.90 -21.09
N VAL A 161 9.75 -2.81 -21.15
CA VAL A 161 8.50 -2.73 -20.40
C VAL A 161 8.19 -4.05 -19.73
N ASP A 162 7.56 -4.00 -18.57
CA ASP A 162 7.11 -5.19 -17.85
C ASP A 162 5.73 -5.67 -18.30
N SER A 163 5.25 -6.78 -17.70
CA SER A 163 3.93 -7.36 -18.00
C SER A 163 2.74 -6.51 -17.52
N PHE A 164 2.99 -5.45 -16.75
CA PHE A 164 1.99 -4.48 -16.29
C PHE A 164 1.99 -3.21 -17.12
N GLY A 165 2.90 -3.07 -18.07
CA GLY A 165 3.03 -1.91 -18.95
C GLY A 165 3.93 -0.80 -18.41
N VAL A 166 4.67 -1.05 -17.34
CA VAL A 166 5.60 -0.08 -16.75
C VAL A 166 6.89 -0.04 -17.56
N THR A 167 7.31 1.15 -17.97
CA THR A 167 8.60 1.36 -18.66
C THR A 167 9.74 1.28 -17.65
N LEU A 168 10.73 0.43 -17.92
CA LEU A 168 11.84 0.14 -17.02
C LEU A 168 13.08 0.99 -17.32
N SER A 169 13.73 0.73 -18.43
CA SER A 169 14.97 1.39 -18.84
C SER A 169 15.12 1.34 -20.37
N PRO A 170 16.04 2.09 -20.96
CA PRO A 170 16.48 1.85 -22.33
C PRO A 170 16.87 0.39 -22.55
N GLU A 171 16.72 -0.07 -23.82
CA GLU A 171 17.03 -1.44 -24.22
C GLU A 171 18.47 -1.81 -23.87
N LYS A 172 18.64 -3.03 -23.39
CA LYS A 172 19.95 -3.66 -23.20
C LYS A 172 20.10 -4.84 -24.16
N PRO A 173 21.32 -5.18 -24.60
CA PRO A 173 21.58 -6.25 -25.57
C PRO A 173 20.97 -7.61 -25.20
N GLU A 174 20.98 -7.95 -23.92
CA GLU A 174 20.45 -9.21 -23.37
C GLU A 174 18.94 -9.40 -23.59
N TYR A 175 18.19 -8.30 -23.76
CA TYR A 175 16.73 -8.32 -23.92
C TYR A 175 16.26 -8.16 -25.37
N ARG A 176 17.17 -8.21 -26.35
CA ARG A 176 16.82 -8.08 -27.79
C ARG A 176 15.93 -9.21 -28.30
N HIS A 177 15.90 -10.33 -27.59
CA HIS A 177 15.03 -11.46 -27.91
C HIS A 177 13.55 -11.22 -27.52
N LEU A 178 13.28 -10.19 -26.72
CA LEU A 178 11.91 -9.84 -26.35
C LEU A 178 11.17 -9.20 -27.53
N PRO A 179 9.84 -9.41 -27.61
CA PRO A 179 9.03 -8.86 -28.69
C PRO A 179 9.03 -7.33 -28.69
N LEU A 180 9.02 -6.73 -29.90
CA LEU A 180 9.06 -5.29 -30.10
C LEU A 180 7.67 -4.72 -30.38
N ILE A 181 7.23 -3.76 -29.61
CA ILE A 181 6.05 -2.93 -29.89
C ILE A 181 6.49 -1.63 -30.55
N ILE A 182 5.88 -1.33 -31.70
CA ILE A 182 6.11 -0.10 -32.45
C ILE A 182 4.89 0.80 -32.31
N MET A 183 5.05 1.89 -31.59
CA MET A 183 4.03 2.93 -31.45
C MET A 183 4.35 4.11 -32.35
N GLN A 184 3.33 4.63 -33.03
CA GLN A 184 3.46 5.84 -33.83
C GLN A 184 2.65 6.97 -33.17
N GLY A 185 3.35 8.00 -32.71
CA GLY A 185 2.72 9.27 -32.36
C GLY A 185 2.11 9.41 -30.97
N GLU A 186 2.51 8.61 -29.98
CA GLU A 186 2.01 8.78 -28.61
C GLU A 186 2.94 9.58 -27.70
N LYS A 187 2.29 10.32 -26.77
CA LYS A 187 2.96 11.12 -25.74
C LYS A 187 3.77 10.25 -24.79
N GLU A 188 4.79 10.83 -24.18
CA GLU A 188 5.63 10.25 -23.13
C GLU A 188 4.82 9.81 -21.90
N ASN A 189 4.16 8.69 -21.98
CA ASN A 189 3.61 8.02 -20.82
C ASN A 189 4.53 6.87 -20.40
N ASN A 190 4.90 6.81 -19.14
CA ASN A 190 5.66 5.70 -18.57
C ASN A 190 4.83 4.42 -18.40
N PHE A 191 3.59 4.43 -18.85
CA PHE A 191 2.65 3.33 -18.74
C PHE A 191 1.97 3.04 -20.08
N LEU A 192 1.89 1.76 -20.47
CA LEU A 192 1.19 1.35 -21.67
C LEU A 192 -0.32 1.33 -21.45
N GLU A 193 -1.07 1.83 -22.42
CA GLU A 193 -2.52 1.73 -22.40
C GLU A 193 -3.00 0.28 -22.38
N GLY A 194 -4.17 0.05 -21.76
CA GLY A 194 -4.73 -1.28 -21.58
C GLY A 194 -4.88 -2.08 -22.89
N LYS A 195 -5.24 -1.43 -24.01
CA LYS A 195 -5.36 -2.07 -25.32
C LYS A 195 -4.01 -2.56 -25.86
N VAL A 196 -2.95 -1.76 -25.69
CA VAL A 196 -1.59 -2.13 -26.11
C VAL A 196 -1.10 -3.32 -25.29
N LEU A 197 -1.31 -3.28 -23.99
CA LEU A 197 -0.96 -4.38 -23.10
C LEU A 197 -1.74 -5.65 -23.44
N HIS A 198 -3.02 -5.53 -23.81
CA HIS A 198 -3.83 -6.67 -24.26
C HIS A 198 -3.31 -7.24 -25.59
N SER A 199 -2.91 -6.40 -26.53
CA SER A 199 -2.28 -6.84 -27.77
C SER A 199 -1.00 -7.63 -27.50
N LEU A 200 -0.17 -7.17 -26.56
CA LEU A 200 1.05 -7.85 -26.17
C LEU A 200 0.76 -9.22 -25.53
N LYS A 201 -0.23 -9.31 -24.65
CA LYS A 201 -0.68 -10.59 -24.07
C LYS A 201 -1.21 -11.55 -25.15
N THR A 202 -1.91 -11.02 -26.15
CA THR A 202 -2.40 -11.79 -27.30
C THR A 202 -1.24 -12.35 -28.11
N MET A 203 -0.20 -11.56 -28.36
CA MET A 203 1.00 -11.99 -29.06
C MET A 203 1.72 -13.11 -28.29
N HIS A 204 1.91 -12.98 -27.00
CA HIS A 204 2.48 -14.04 -26.15
C HIS A 204 1.61 -15.32 -26.11
N TYR A 205 0.29 -15.15 -26.20
CA TYR A 205 -0.59 -16.31 -26.33
C TYR A 205 -0.38 -17.04 -27.63
N PHE A 206 -0.31 -16.33 -28.76
CA PHE A 206 -0.05 -16.95 -30.07
C PHE A 206 1.30 -17.66 -30.10
N ASN A 207 2.35 -17.09 -29.55
CA ASN A 207 3.68 -17.70 -29.48
C ASN A 207 3.74 -19.02 -28.66
N LYS A 208 2.65 -19.43 -28.02
CA LYS A 208 2.53 -20.74 -27.39
C LYS A 208 1.87 -21.80 -28.28
N LEU A 209 1.41 -21.41 -29.47
CA LEU A 209 0.78 -22.32 -30.40
C LEU A 209 1.84 -22.95 -31.33
N SER A 210 1.68 -24.22 -31.66
CA SER A 210 2.56 -25.02 -32.53
C SER A 210 2.87 -24.31 -33.87
N PHE A 211 1.90 -23.60 -34.40
CA PHE A 211 2.04 -22.83 -35.63
C PHE A 211 3.21 -21.83 -35.63
N PHE A 212 3.55 -21.30 -34.45
CA PHE A 212 4.60 -20.29 -34.25
C PHE A 212 5.92 -20.84 -33.69
N ASP A 213 6.05 -22.14 -33.43
CA ASP A 213 7.25 -22.73 -32.81
C ASP A 213 8.54 -22.41 -33.58
N ASN A 214 8.49 -22.44 -34.92
CA ASN A 214 9.64 -22.19 -35.76
C ASN A 214 9.78 -20.72 -36.22
N ASN A 215 8.74 -19.92 -36.05
CA ASN A 215 8.69 -18.53 -36.52
C ASN A 215 7.76 -17.70 -35.62
N PRO A 216 8.17 -17.41 -34.36
CA PRO A 216 7.36 -16.71 -33.40
C PRO A 216 7.05 -15.28 -33.84
N LEU A 217 5.98 -14.73 -33.34
CA LEU A 217 5.68 -13.30 -33.45
C LEU A 217 6.75 -12.52 -32.66
N ASP A 218 7.46 -11.63 -33.35
CA ASP A 218 8.56 -10.83 -32.79
C ASP A 218 8.20 -9.36 -32.63
N ALA A 219 7.26 -8.85 -33.44
CA ALA A 219 6.88 -7.45 -33.38
C ALA A 219 5.37 -7.25 -33.46
N ALA A 220 4.88 -6.22 -32.78
CA ALA A 220 3.53 -5.70 -32.89
C ALA A 220 3.58 -4.23 -33.30
N LYS A 221 3.02 -3.88 -34.44
CA LYS A 221 2.91 -2.50 -34.96
C LYS A 221 1.48 -2.01 -34.77
N LEU A 222 1.32 -0.93 -34.03
CA LEU A 222 0.04 -0.26 -33.87
C LEU A 222 -0.26 0.60 -35.10
N ILE A 223 -1.46 0.42 -35.66
CA ILE A 223 -1.93 1.15 -36.84
C ILE A 223 -3.15 1.98 -36.44
N GLY A 224 -2.92 3.26 -36.19
CA GLY A 224 -3.94 4.14 -35.61
C GLY A 224 -4.35 3.67 -34.21
N HIS A 225 -5.60 3.96 -33.80
CA HIS A 225 -6.09 3.67 -32.46
C HIS A 225 -6.86 2.34 -32.33
N SER A 226 -7.06 1.60 -33.41
CA SER A 226 -7.98 0.46 -33.42
C SER A 226 -7.41 -0.83 -33.99
N ARG A 227 -6.26 -0.82 -34.64
CA ARG A 227 -5.69 -2.01 -35.27
C ARG A 227 -4.26 -2.28 -34.81
N VAL A 228 -3.94 -3.55 -34.69
CA VAL A 228 -2.59 -4.05 -34.46
C VAL A 228 -2.21 -5.02 -35.55
N LEU A 229 -0.97 -4.91 -35.98
CA LEU A 229 -0.31 -5.81 -36.91
C LEU A 229 0.78 -6.57 -36.19
N PHE A 230 0.60 -7.88 -36.01
CA PHE A 230 1.65 -8.76 -35.49
C PHE A 230 2.50 -9.25 -36.69
N ILE A 231 3.80 -9.35 -36.47
CA ILE A 231 4.78 -9.70 -37.48
C ILE A 231 5.66 -10.80 -36.90
N THR A 232 5.85 -11.88 -37.65
CA THR A 232 6.77 -12.96 -37.30
C THR A 232 8.23 -12.54 -37.35
N LEU A 233 9.10 -13.28 -36.68
CA LEU A 233 10.55 -13.05 -36.64
C LEU A 233 11.16 -12.95 -38.04
N ASN A 234 10.80 -13.86 -38.96
CA ASN A 234 11.26 -13.87 -40.36
C ASN A 234 10.54 -12.81 -41.22
N ARG A 235 9.58 -12.06 -40.65
CA ARG A 235 8.76 -11.04 -41.34
C ARG A 235 7.98 -11.54 -42.56
N ASP A 236 7.74 -12.83 -42.62
CA ASP A 236 7.06 -13.48 -43.76
C ASP A 236 5.54 -13.63 -43.53
N ILE A 237 5.08 -13.69 -42.28
CA ILE A 237 3.67 -13.73 -41.93
C ILE A 237 3.27 -12.46 -41.16
N GLN A 238 2.14 -11.89 -41.58
CA GLN A 238 1.53 -10.72 -40.96
C GLN A 238 0.13 -11.07 -40.47
N ILE A 239 -0.18 -10.78 -39.19
CA ILE A 239 -1.51 -11.00 -38.62
C ILE A 239 -2.11 -9.64 -38.26
N HIS A 240 -3.20 -9.29 -38.91
CA HIS A 240 -3.96 -8.08 -38.66
C HIS A 240 -5.08 -8.38 -37.68
N MET A 241 -5.24 -7.56 -36.62
CA MET A 241 -6.31 -7.69 -35.67
C MET A 241 -6.88 -6.33 -35.27
N SER A 242 -8.17 -6.31 -34.88
CA SER A 242 -8.77 -5.16 -34.23
C SER A 242 -8.42 -5.17 -32.74
N MET A 243 -7.91 -4.04 -32.21
CA MET A 243 -7.58 -3.92 -30.78
C MET A 243 -8.83 -4.00 -29.87
N ASP A 244 -10.00 -3.69 -30.41
CA ASP A 244 -11.27 -3.78 -29.67
C ASP A 244 -11.85 -5.19 -29.63
N ARG A 245 -11.37 -6.11 -30.49
CA ARG A 245 -11.87 -7.48 -30.66
C ARG A 245 -10.77 -8.53 -30.68
N LEU A 246 -9.74 -8.33 -29.87
CA LEU A 246 -8.59 -9.27 -29.81
C LEU A 246 -9.03 -10.69 -29.40
N ASP A 247 -9.97 -10.80 -28.46
CA ASP A 247 -10.46 -12.11 -28.00
C ASP A 247 -11.26 -12.85 -29.09
N GLU A 248 -12.05 -12.13 -29.88
CA GLU A 248 -12.76 -12.69 -31.04
C GLU A 248 -11.75 -13.15 -32.10
N GLY A 249 -10.77 -12.30 -32.43
CA GLY A 249 -9.71 -12.65 -33.36
C GLY A 249 -8.91 -13.89 -32.94
N ARG A 250 -8.61 -14.05 -31.63
CA ARG A 250 -7.98 -15.28 -31.11
C ARG A 250 -8.84 -16.51 -31.34
N LYS A 251 -10.15 -16.43 -31.07
CA LYS A 251 -11.09 -17.53 -31.32
C LYS A 251 -11.13 -17.89 -32.80
N ASN A 252 -11.25 -16.89 -33.66
CA ASN A 252 -11.28 -17.09 -35.12
C ASN A 252 -9.98 -17.72 -35.64
N PHE A 253 -8.83 -17.33 -35.09
CA PHE A 253 -7.55 -17.95 -35.42
C PHE A 253 -7.52 -19.45 -35.05
N LEU A 254 -7.97 -19.80 -33.84
CA LEU A 254 -8.01 -21.20 -33.39
C LEU A 254 -8.92 -22.08 -34.25
N LEU A 255 -10.05 -21.53 -34.75
CA LEU A 255 -10.98 -22.26 -35.61
C LEU A 255 -10.38 -22.66 -36.98
N ILE A 256 -9.37 -21.91 -37.44
CA ILE A 256 -8.72 -22.17 -38.73
C ILE A 256 -7.32 -22.75 -38.57
N LEU A 257 -6.86 -23.02 -37.36
CA LEU A 257 -5.48 -23.40 -37.05
C LEU A 257 -5.03 -24.64 -37.84
N ASP A 258 -5.86 -25.69 -37.85
CA ASP A 258 -5.55 -26.94 -38.55
C ASP A 258 -5.35 -26.66 -40.07
N THR A 259 -6.19 -25.83 -40.67
CA THR A 259 -6.04 -25.43 -42.08
C THR A 259 -4.78 -24.60 -42.34
N LEU A 260 -4.41 -23.77 -41.36
CA LEU A 260 -3.19 -22.95 -41.44
C LEU A 260 -1.93 -23.81 -41.35
N GLU A 261 -1.93 -24.84 -40.51
CA GLU A 261 -0.77 -25.76 -40.39
C GLU A 261 -0.48 -26.54 -41.66
N GLU A 262 -1.51 -26.94 -42.40
CA GLU A 262 -1.36 -27.59 -43.68
C GLU A 262 -0.79 -26.68 -44.76
N GLU A 263 -1.08 -25.37 -44.74
CA GLU A 263 -0.68 -24.40 -45.77
C GLU A 263 0.40 -23.40 -45.31
N ASN A 264 1.00 -23.58 -44.16
CA ASN A 264 1.88 -22.61 -43.49
C ASN A 264 2.96 -21.99 -44.42
N SER A 265 3.59 -22.77 -45.26
CA SER A 265 4.66 -22.29 -46.15
C SER A 265 4.21 -21.30 -47.20
N LYS A 266 2.91 -21.16 -47.45
CA LYS A 266 2.33 -20.31 -48.50
C LYS A 266 1.72 -19.01 -47.95
N ILE A 267 1.47 -18.93 -46.63
CA ILE A 267 0.75 -17.82 -46.04
C ILE A 267 1.65 -16.59 -45.94
N GLN A 268 1.11 -15.43 -46.33
CA GLN A 268 1.74 -14.13 -46.18
C GLN A 268 1.01 -13.23 -45.17
N MET A 269 -0.32 -13.30 -45.15
CA MET A 269 -1.14 -12.45 -44.29
C MET A 269 -2.38 -13.19 -43.83
N ILE A 270 -2.73 -12.98 -42.53
CA ILE A 270 -3.97 -13.43 -41.93
C ILE A 270 -4.66 -12.20 -41.38
N ASP A 271 -5.86 -11.87 -41.83
CA ASP A 271 -6.62 -10.74 -41.31
C ASP A 271 -7.81 -11.23 -40.45
N LEU A 272 -7.70 -10.98 -39.20
CA LEU A 272 -8.69 -11.30 -38.12
C LEU A 272 -9.45 -10.06 -37.64
N SER A 273 -9.37 -8.95 -38.39
CA SER A 273 -10.02 -7.69 -38.01
C SER A 273 -11.54 -7.70 -38.23
N PHE A 274 -12.02 -8.64 -39.05
CA PHE A 274 -13.44 -8.74 -39.41
C PHE A 274 -14.20 -9.60 -38.41
N LYS A 275 -15.49 -9.28 -38.25
CA LYS A 275 -16.38 -10.08 -37.41
C LYS A 275 -16.75 -11.36 -38.17
N ASP A 276 -16.64 -12.51 -37.47
CA ASP A 276 -17.03 -13.84 -37.97
C ASP A 276 -16.38 -14.22 -39.36
N GLN A 277 -15.30 -13.56 -39.71
CA GLN A 277 -14.59 -13.82 -40.97
C GLN A 277 -13.08 -13.77 -40.76
N VAL A 278 -12.36 -14.60 -41.52
CA VAL A 278 -10.89 -14.60 -41.63
C VAL A 278 -10.51 -14.48 -43.05
N VAL A 279 -9.60 -13.57 -43.37
CA VAL A 279 -9.05 -13.41 -44.72
C VAL A 279 -7.60 -13.88 -44.71
N ILE A 280 -7.29 -14.88 -45.53
CA ILE A 280 -5.93 -15.37 -45.74
C ILE A 280 -5.42 -14.95 -47.10
N ARG A 281 -4.21 -14.39 -47.14
CA ARG A 281 -3.51 -14.08 -48.39
C ARG A 281 -2.28 -14.96 -48.51
N ASN A 282 -2.20 -15.68 -49.61
CA ASN A 282 -1.05 -16.52 -49.93
C ASN A 282 0.01 -15.80 -50.76
N ARG A 283 1.26 -16.17 -50.58
CA ARG A 283 2.45 -15.54 -51.18
C ARG A 283 2.47 -15.65 -52.72
N PHE A 284 1.86 -16.68 -53.29
CA PHE A 284 1.96 -17.01 -54.72
C PHE A 284 0.63 -16.92 -55.51
N LYS A 285 -0.47 -16.52 -54.88
CA LYS A 285 -1.75 -16.26 -55.55
C LYS A 285 -2.28 -14.91 -55.14
N GLN A 286 -2.60 -14.04 -56.12
CA GLN A 286 -3.32 -12.77 -55.88
C GLN A 286 -4.79 -12.96 -55.41
N SER A 287 -5.24 -14.20 -55.16
CA SER A 287 -6.58 -14.53 -54.69
C SER A 287 -6.64 -14.60 -53.16
N SER A 288 -7.44 -13.75 -52.56
CA SER A 288 -7.81 -13.86 -51.14
C SER A 288 -8.87 -14.96 -50.95
N THR A 289 -8.64 -15.90 -50.02
CA THR A 289 -9.63 -16.89 -49.63
C THR A 289 -10.39 -16.40 -48.39
N LEU A 290 -11.70 -16.30 -48.49
CA LEU A 290 -12.59 -15.91 -47.40
C LEU A 290 -13.08 -17.18 -46.65
N PHE A 291 -12.77 -17.27 -45.38
CA PHE A 291 -13.33 -18.30 -44.52
C PHE A 291 -14.41 -17.69 -43.63
N SER A 292 -15.62 -18.27 -43.62
CA SER A 292 -16.67 -17.90 -42.68
C SER A 292 -16.48 -18.63 -41.34
N ALA A 293 -16.34 -17.89 -40.28
CA ALA A 293 -16.17 -18.42 -38.95
C ALA A 293 -17.51 -18.86 -38.28
N LYS A 294 -18.58 -19.08 -39.07
CA LYS A 294 -19.82 -19.62 -38.51
C LYS A 294 -19.59 -21.06 -38.09
N SER A 295 -19.60 -21.28 -36.77
CA SER A 295 -19.56 -22.62 -36.16
C SER A 295 -20.65 -23.50 -36.79
N GLN A 296 -20.23 -24.66 -37.29
CA GLN A 296 -21.14 -25.81 -37.46
C GLN A 296 -21.50 -26.26 -36.03
N THR A 297 -22.60 -25.71 -35.48
CA THR A 297 -23.31 -26.32 -34.37
C THR A 297 -24.17 -27.43 -34.95
N ASN A 298 -23.74 -28.64 -34.83
CA ASN A 298 -24.59 -29.82 -34.77
C ASN A 298 -24.88 -30.15 -33.31
#